data_e4ccf852c099225e5345bce87f22eac6
#
_entry.id   e4ccf852c099225e5345bce87f22eac6
#
_cell.length_a   1.000
_cell.length_b   1.000
_cell.length_c   1.000
_cell.angle_alpha   90.00
_cell.angle_beta   90.00
_cell.angle_gamma   90.00
#
_symmetry.space_group_name_H-M   'P 1'
#
loop_
_entity.id
_entity.type
_entity.pdbx_description
1 polymer ?
#
loop_
_entity_poly.entity_id
_entity_poly.type
_entity_poly.pdbx_seq_one_letter_code
_entity_poly.pdbx_strand_id
1 'polypeptide(L)'
;MEKVASGSELSGRNVACWNPVLFQPKSGPLMLFYKVGDDEPEWWGEYKTSSDEGKTWSKAIRLPDGFLGPIKNKPIQLSDDCILSPSSIEYYKIQNNDTSEVWLTHLELTSDLGKTWKKIGPLNDGKDFNVIQGSLLSYPNGKMQILCRTEYARRIYQSWSNDQGKTWNSWSPTELPNPDSGTDAVMLADGRALLVYNHSTSDGRDRDYLNVAVSKDGKKWYAAYVLENQKGDFEFSYPAVIQTSDGFVHITYTWNRERIKHVVLDPKKFVLKEIQNGVWPE
;
A
#
# COMPACT_ATOMS: atom_id res chain seq x y z
N MET A 1 -25.68 -3.73 6.88
CA MET A 1 -24.24 -3.37 6.85
C MET A 1 -23.90 -2.92 8.27
N GLU A 2 -22.93 -3.56 8.91
CA GLU A 2 -22.52 -3.25 10.27
C GLU A 2 -21.35 -2.26 10.26
N LYS A 3 -21.34 -1.27 11.16
CA LYS A 3 -20.28 -0.29 11.31
C LYS A 3 -19.20 -0.85 12.24
N VAL A 4 -18.01 -1.13 11.70
CA VAL A 4 -16.90 -1.75 12.43
C VAL A 4 -16.05 -0.72 13.16
N ALA A 5 -15.78 0.44 12.56
CA ALA A 5 -14.94 1.48 13.13
C ALA A 5 -15.59 2.87 13.03
N SER A 6 -15.21 3.75 13.92
CA SER A 6 -15.70 5.14 13.97
C SER A 6 -14.64 6.04 14.60
N GLY A 7 -14.39 7.18 14.01
CA GLY A 7 -13.48 8.19 14.57
C GLY A 7 -13.98 8.79 15.89
N SER A 8 -15.26 8.62 16.22
CA SER A 8 -15.83 9.09 17.50
C SER A 8 -15.59 8.11 18.67
N GLU A 9 -15.12 6.89 18.42
CA GLU A 9 -15.06 5.84 19.47
C GLU A 9 -14.11 6.21 20.61
N LEU A 10 -12.93 6.74 20.30
CA LEU A 10 -11.98 7.20 21.33
C LEU A 10 -11.99 8.71 21.51
N SER A 11 -12.19 9.48 20.43
CA SER A 11 -12.13 10.94 20.49
C SER A 11 -13.37 11.58 21.10
N GLY A 12 -14.51 10.89 21.11
CA GLY A 12 -15.82 11.45 21.47
C GLY A 12 -16.36 12.50 20.48
N ARG A 13 -15.60 12.83 19.42
CA ARG A 13 -15.97 13.80 18.38
C ARG A 13 -16.29 13.05 17.07
N ASN A 14 -17.09 13.65 16.21
CA ASN A 14 -17.36 13.10 14.88
C ASN A 14 -16.19 13.45 13.95
N VAL A 15 -15.20 12.56 13.87
CA VAL A 15 -13.98 12.71 13.08
C VAL A 15 -13.96 11.63 11.99
N ALA A 16 -13.39 11.92 10.84
CA ALA A 16 -13.32 10.96 9.73
C ALA A 16 -12.39 9.78 10.04
N CYS A 17 -12.71 8.63 9.43
CA CYS A 17 -11.84 7.45 9.38
C CYS A 17 -11.29 7.28 7.97
N TRP A 18 -10.01 6.91 7.86
CA TRP A 18 -9.28 6.82 6.61
C TRP A 18 -8.51 5.51 6.49
N ASN A 19 -8.25 5.09 5.26
CA ASN A 19 -7.29 4.06 4.88
C ASN A 19 -7.36 2.79 5.75
N PRO A 20 -8.46 2.03 5.72
CA PRO A 20 -8.55 0.76 6.43
C PRO A 20 -7.58 -0.27 5.84
N VAL A 21 -6.86 -0.98 6.71
CA VAL A 21 -5.95 -2.07 6.32
C VAL A 21 -6.22 -3.29 7.18
N LEU A 22 -6.60 -4.38 6.54
CA LEU A 22 -6.73 -5.69 7.19
C LEU A 22 -5.41 -6.44 7.11
N PHE A 23 -5.05 -7.07 8.23
CA PHE A 23 -3.90 -7.96 8.30
C PHE A 23 -4.17 -9.15 9.21
N GLN A 24 -3.93 -10.37 8.69
CA GLN A 24 -3.99 -11.59 9.47
C GLN A 24 -2.56 -12.06 9.76
N PRO A 25 -2.08 -11.95 11.02
CA PRO A 25 -0.83 -12.57 11.42
C PRO A 25 -0.89 -14.09 11.29
N LYS A 26 0.27 -14.76 11.17
CA LYS A 26 0.37 -16.23 11.17
C LYS A 26 -0.24 -16.84 12.43
N SER A 27 -0.10 -16.13 13.55
CA SER A 27 -0.74 -16.47 14.82
C SER A 27 -1.30 -15.21 15.47
N GLY A 28 -2.47 -15.31 16.12
CA GLY A 28 -3.15 -14.17 16.74
C GLY A 28 -4.41 -13.73 15.99
N PRO A 29 -5.04 -12.67 16.46
CA PRO A 29 -6.29 -12.17 15.90
C PRO A 29 -6.09 -11.49 14.54
N LEU A 30 -7.15 -11.45 13.75
CA LEU A 30 -7.24 -10.53 12.60
C LEU A 30 -7.18 -9.09 13.10
N MET A 31 -6.35 -8.27 12.45
CA MET A 31 -6.15 -6.86 12.82
C MET A 31 -6.74 -5.95 11.73
N LEU A 32 -7.48 -4.94 12.15
CA LEU A 32 -7.96 -3.85 11.31
C LEU A 32 -7.30 -2.56 11.77
N PHE A 33 -6.38 -2.03 10.97
CA PHE A 33 -5.77 -0.71 11.17
C PHE A 33 -6.54 0.34 10.39
N TYR A 34 -6.64 1.56 10.94
CA TYR A 34 -7.23 2.71 10.26
C TYR A 34 -6.68 4.01 10.83
N LYS A 35 -6.88 5.12 10.14
CA LYS A 35 -6.48 6.45 10.56
C LYS A 35 -7.72 7.22 10.97
N VAL A 36 -7.55 8.10 11.92
CA VAL A 36 -8.60 9.00 12.42
C VAL A 36 -8.03 10.41 12.44
N GLY A 37 -8.77 11.38 11.94
CA GLY A 37 -8.35 12.79 11.86
C GLY A 37 -9.11 13.51 10.77
N ASP A 38 -9.04 14.84 10.75
CA ASP A 38 -9.72 15.65 9.74
C ASP A 38 -8.97 15.66 8.42
N ASP A 39 -7.64 15.64 8.46
CA ASP A 39 -6.74 15.57 7.29
C ASP A 39 -5.44 14.78 7.59
N GLU A 40 -4.62 14.53 6.55
CA GLU A 40 -3.43 13.69 6.62
C GLU A 40 -2.39 14.15 7.66
N PRO A 41 -2.08 15.45 7.81
CA PRO A 41 -1.13 15.94 8.81
C PRO A 41 -1.58 15.73 10.26
N GLU A 42 -2.89 15.64 10.48
CA GLU A 42 -3.48 15.51 11.83
C GLU A 42 -3.87 14.08 12.19
N TRP A 43 -3.62 13.10 11.31
CA TRP A 43 -4.00 11.71 11.56
C TRP A 43 -3.28 11.10 12.75
N TRP A 44 -4.03 10.29 13.49
CA TRP A 44 -3.48 9.29 14.40
C TRP A 44 -3.92 7.89 13.98
N GLY A 45 -3.12 6.91 14.34
CA GLY A 45 -3.41 5.51 14.06
C GLY A 45 -4.28 4.87 15.13
N GLU A 46 -5.23 4.06 14.70
CA GLU A 46 -6.00 3.16 15.55
C GLU A 46 -6.05 1.76 14.94
N TYR A 47 -6.25 0.76 15.79
CA TYR A 47 -6.53 -0.59 15.34
C TYR A 47 -7.56 -1.29 16.23
N LYS A 48 -8.18 -2.31 15.64
CA LYS A 48 -9.06 -3.27 16.31
C LYS A 48 -8.63 -4.69 15.99
N THR A 49 -9.02 -5.62 16.85
CA THR A 49 -8.74 -7.04 16.65
C THR A 49 -10.02 -7.87 16.65
N SER A 50 -10.00 -8.96 15.91
CA SER A 50 -11.08 -9.96 15.86
C SER A 50 -10.50 -11.36 16.02
N SER A 51 -11.10 -12.16 16.88
CA SER A 51 -10.74 -13.57 17.10
C SER A 51 -11.72 -14.55 16.42
N ASP A 52 -12.69 -14.07 15.67
CA ASP A 52 -13.78 -14.81 15.05
C ASP A 52 -13.95 -14.49 13.55
N GLU A 53 -12.83 -14.25 12.85
CA GLU A 53 -12.76 -13.97 11.41
C GLU A 53 -13.51 -12.71 10.99
N GLY A 54 -13.50 -11.69 11.85
CA GLY A 54 -14.10 -10.38 11.55
C GLY A 54 -15.59 -10.27 11.86
N LYS A 55 -16.19 -11.27 12.55
CA LYS A 55 -17.61 -11.22 12.94
C LYS A 55 -17.83 -10.24 14.08
N THR A 56 -16.93 -10.26 15.06
CA THR A 56 -16.91 -9.26 16.15
C THR A 56 -15.54 -8.63 16.30
N TRP A 57 -15.50 -7.41 16.83
CA TRP A 57 -14.28 -6.61 16.93
C TRP A 57 -14.10 -6.07 18.35
N SER A 58 -12.86 -5.99 18.78
CA SER A 58 -12.49 -5.32 20.04
C SER A 58 -12.89 -3.84 20.03
N LYS A 59 -12.79 -3.19 21.19
CA LYS A 59 -12.74 -1.72 21.24
C LYS A 59 -11.52 -1.23 20.46
N ALA A 60 -11.60 0.00 19.94
CA ALA A 60 -10.48 0.66 19.31
C ALA A 60 -9.29 0.80 20.27
N ILE A 61 -8.09 0.63 19.75
CA ILE A 61 -6.83 0.84 20.46
C ILE A 61 -6.05 1.87 19.66
N ARG A 62 -5.72 3.00 20.30
CA ARG A 62 -4.90 4.06 19.71
C ARG A 62 -3.44 3.61 19.69
N LEU A 63 -2.76 3.83 18.57
CA LEU A 63 -1.31 3.67 18.47
C LEU A 63 -0.60 4.77 19.28
N PRO A 64 0.63 4.52 19.74
CA PRO A 64 1.43 5.55 20.40
C PRO A 64 1.61 6.79 19.51
N ASP A 65 1.77 7.96 20.12
CA ASP A 65 2.00 9.19 19.36
C ASP A 65 3.20 9.06 18.42
N GLY A 66 3.03 9.54 17.19
CA GLY A 66 4.02 9.42 16.12
C GLY A 66 3.98 8.10 15.34
N PHE A 67 3.07 7.17 15.67
CA PHE A 67 2.83 5.95 14.91
C PHE A 67 1.45 5.96 14.27
N LEU A 68 1.39 5.55 12.99
CA LEU A 68 0.16 5.48 12.22
C LEU A 68 -0.24 4.03 11.87
N GLY A 69 0.67 3.07 12.06
CA GLY A 69 0.50 1.73 11.53
C GLY A 69 0.63 1.70 9.99
N PRO A 70 0.17 0.64 9.33
CA PRO A 70 0.20 0.56 7.87
C PRO A 70 -0.69 1.67 7.29
N ILE A 71 -0.10 2.55 6.44
CA ILE A 71 -0.82 3.75 6.00
C ILE A 71 -1.94 3.45 4.99
N LYS A 72 -1.73 2.51 4.07
CA LYS A 72 -2.70 2.06 3.08
C LYS A 72 -2.48 0.59 2.69
N ASN A 73 -1.23 0.20 2.51
CA ASN A 73 -0.84 -1.11 2.04
C ASN A 73 -0.61 -2.06 3.23
N LYS A 74 -0.96 -3.33 3.04
CA LYS A 74 -0.85 -4.32 4.10
C LYS A 74 0.57 -4.52 4.61
N PRO A 75 0.75 -4.80 5.90
CA PRO A 75 2.02 -5.25 6.46
C PRO A 75 2.47 -6.58 5.87
N ILE A 76 3.74 -6.90 6.12
CA ILE A 76 4.26 -8.26 5.97
C ILE A 76 4.74 -8.79 7.32
N GLN A 77 4.70 -10.13 7.49
CA GLN A 77 5.27 -10.76 8.66
C GLN A 77 6.63 -11.35 8.30
N LEU A 78 7.66 -10.95 9.04
CA LEU A 78 9.04 -11.38 8.88
C LEU A 78 9.25 -12.81 9.41
N SER A 79 10.45 -13.36 9.21
CA SER A 79 10.79 -14.71 9.67
C SER A 79 10.91 -14.84 11.20
N ASP A 80 11.14 -13.74 11.90
CA ASP A 80 11.17 -13.63 13.36
C ASP A 80 9.80 -13.27 13.96
N ASP A 81 8.73 -13.44 13.17
CA ASP A 81 7.35 -13.12 13.49
C ASP A 81 7.03 -11.63 13.73
N CYS A 82 8.00 -10.75 13.56
CA CYS A 82 7.76 -9.32 13.57
C CYS A 82 6.85 -8.91 12.40
N ILE A 83 5.94 -7.98 12.66
CA ILE A 83 5.06 -7.35 11.67
C ILE A 83 5.70 -6.05 11.23
N LEU A 84 6.03 -5.94 9.95
CA LEU A 84 6.62 -4.76 9.34
C LEU A 84 5.56 -4.06 8.48
N SER A 85 5.18 -2.87 8.91
CA SER A 85 4.14 -2.04 8.29
C SER A 85 4.76 -0.94 7.45
N PRO A 86 4.39 -0.82 6.17
CA PRO A 86 4.73 0.36 5.38
C PRO A 86 3.87 1.54 5.82
N SER A 87 4.52 2.63 6.20
CA SER A 87 3.88 3.84 6.69
C SER A 87 4.44 5.08 6.01
N SER A 88 3.76 6.19 6.14
CA SER A 88 4.21 7.50 5.65
C SER A 88 3.54 8.62 6.43
N ILE A 89 4.16 9.78 6.39
CA ILE A 89 3.59 11.03 6.88
C ILE A 89 3.56 12.04 5.74
N GLU A 90 2.55 12.88 5.77
CA GLU A 90 2.32 13.96 4.82
C GLU A 90 2.17 15.25 5.61
N TYR A 91 2.88 16.31 5.22
CA TYR A 91 2.76 17.62 5.87
C TYR A 91 3.12 18.76 4.90
N TYR A 92 2.66 19.96 5.21
CA TYR A 92 2.97 21.15 4.45
C TYR A 92 4.15 21.90 5.04
N LYS A 93 5.10 22.25 4.19
CA LYS A 93 6.23 23.13 4.53
C LYS A 93 6.02 24.48 3.89
N ILE A 94 6.06 25.53 4.73
CA ILE A 94 5.99 26.92 4.27
C ILE A 94 7.40 27.49 4.26
N GLN A 95 7.86 27.94 3.10
CA GLN A 95 9.17 28.57 2.94
C GLN A 95 9.06 29.73 1.94
N ASN A 96 9.47 30.96 2.33
CA ASN A 96 9.43 32.14 1.47
C ASN A 96 8.06 32.44 0.84
N ASN A 97 6.96 32.28 1.59
CA ASN A 97 5.57 32.40 1.12
C ASN A 97 5.14 31.36 0.08
N ASP A 98 5.94 30.34 -0.13
CA ASP A 98 5.58 29.18 -0.93
C ASP A 98 5.24 27.99 -0.02
N THR A 99 4.21 27.24 -0.39
CA THR A 99 3.75 26.04 0.36
C THR A 99 4.02 24.82 -0.50
N SER A 100 4.87 23.95 0.00
CA SER A 100 5.15 22.65 -0.62
C SER A 100 4.66 21.50 0.25
N GLU A 101 4.11 20.50 -0.37
CA GLU A 101 3.78 19.24 0.30
C GLU A 101 5.02 18.38 0.45
N VAL A 102 5.18 17.72 1.58
CA VAL A 102 6.31 16.83 1.88
C VAL A 102 5.78 15.46 2.27
N TRP A 103 6.20 14.45 1.54
CA TRP A 103 5.86 13.05 1.79
C TRP A 103 7.09 12.27 2.24
N LEU A 104 7.02 11.70 3.43
CA LEU A 104 8.09 10.88 3.99
C LEU A 104 7.61 9.46 4.25
N THR A 105 8.17 8.52 3.51
CA THR A 105 7.95 7.08 3.73
C THR A 105 8.86 6.59 4.86
N HIS A 106 8.29 5.80 5.75
CA HIS A 106 9.01 5.07 6.80
C HIS A 106 8.36 3.70 7.02
N LEU A 107 8.97 2.90 7.86
CA LEU A 107 8.40 1.63 8.26
C LEU A 107 8.15 1.61 9.76
N GLU A 108 7.15 0.88 10.18
CA GLU A 108 6.79 0.67 11.57
C GLU A 108 6.79 -0.82 11.90
N LEU A 109 7.51 -1.21 12.92
CA LEU A 109 7.74 -2.60 13.32
C LEU A 109 7.12 -2.87 14.69
N THR A 110 6.39 -3.98 14.81
CA THR A 110 5.93 -4.53 16.09
C THR A 110 6.26 -6.02 16.15
N SER A 111 6.68 -6.49 17.34
CA SER A 111 6.95 -7.92 17.61
C SER A 111 5.94 -8.53 18.61
N ASP A 112 4.95 -7.78 19.04
CA ASP A 112 4.01 -8.15 20.11
C ASP A 112 2.55 -7.83 19.77
N LEU A 113 2.22 -7.93 18.47
CA LEU A 113 0.89 -7.70 17.91
C LEU A 113 0.36 -6.29 18.18
N GLY A 114 1.24 -5.30 18.09
CA GLY A 114 0.87 -3.89 18.14
C GLY A 114 0.89 -3.25 19.52
N LYS A 115 1.42 -3.93 20.57
CA LYS A 115 1.57 -3.33 21.91
C LYS A 115 2.74 -2.35 21.96
N THR A 116 3.86 -2.69 21.31
CA THR A 116 5.02 -1.80 21.19
C THR A 116 5.43 -1.63 19.74
N TRP A 117 6.00 -0.48 19.41
CA TRP A 117 6.34 -0.11 18.05
C TRP A 117 7.75 0.48 17.94
N LYS A 118 8.40 0.23 16.83
CA LYS A 118 9.68 0.86 16.45
C LYS A 118 9.54 1.43 15.04
N LYS A 119 10.19 2.57 14.80
CA LYS A 119 10.23 3.23 13.48
C LYS A 119 11.58 2.99 12.80
N ILE A 120 11.53 2.74 11.49
CA ILE A 120 12.69 2.63 10.60
C ILE A 120 12.52 3.71 9.53
N GLY A 121 13.48 4.61 9.40
CA GLY A 121 13.43 5.73 8.46
C GLY A 121 13.39 7.10 9.14
N PRO A 122 13.11 8.19 8.41
CA PRO A 122 12.52 8.20 7.06
C PRO A 122 13.42 7.57 6.00
N LEU A 123 12.81 6.98 4.96
CA LEU A 123 13.50 6.32 3.87
C LEU A 123 13.82 7.26 2.69
N ASN A 124 13.16 8.41 2.62
CA ASN A 124 13.42 9.50 1.69
C ASN A 124 13.54 10.81 2.45
N ASP A 125 14.10 11.84 1.82
CA ASP A 125 14.40 13.13 2.45
C ASP A 125 13.31 14.20 2.25
N GLY A 126 12.29 13.90 1.42
CA GLY A 126 11.21 14.83 1.10
C GLY A 126 11.66 16.10 0.35
N LYS A 127 12.83 16.07 -0.32
CA LYS A 127 13.38 17.19 -1.10
C LYS A 127 13.48 16.86 -2.57
N ASP A 128 14.15 15.74 -2.87
CA ASP A 128 14.39 15.35 -4.27
C ASP A 128 13.14 14.73 -4.88
N PHE A 129 12.35 14.04 -4.09
CA PHE A 129 11.07 13.43 -4.51
C PHE A 129 10.22 13.06 -3.30
N ASN A 130 8.91 13.04 -3.52
CA ASN A 130 7.90 12.63 -2.56
C ASN A 130 7.41 11.22 -2.90
N VAL A 131 7.47 10.31 -1.93
CA VAL A 131 7.00 8.91 -2.05
C VAL A 131 6.20 8.50 -0.83
N ILE A 132 5.06 7.86 -1.06
CA ILE A 132 4.18 7.33 0.00
C ILE A 132 3.51 6.02 -0.40
N GLN A 133 2.78 5.44 0.55
CA GLN A 133 1.89 4.29 0.36
C GLN A 133 2.62 3.09 -0.25
N GLY A 134 3.72 2.70 0.39
CA GLY A 134 4.58 1.62 -0.08
C GLY A 134 3.97 0.23 0.05
N SER A 135 4.15 -0.61 -0.96
CA SER A 135 3.91 -2.06 -0.88
C SER A 135 5.22 -2.78 -0.60
N LEU A 136 5.23 -3.62 0.43
CA LEU A 136 6.39 -4.45 0.79
C LEU A 136 6.31 -5.82 0.12
N LEU A 137 7.40 -6.23 -0.50
CA LEU A 137 7.56 -7.54 -1.14
C LEU A 137 8.79 -8.24 -0.54
N SER A 138 8.66 -9.50 -0.15
CA SER A 138 9.77 -10.33 0.33
C SER A 138 10.01 -11.47 -0.66
N TYR A 139 11.17 -11.46 -1.30
CA TYR A 139 11.56 -12.44 -2.33
C TYR A 139 12.17 -13.70 -1.71
N PRO A 140 12.08 -14.87 -2.40
CA PRO A 140 12.63 -16.14 -1.90
C PRO A 140 14.13 -16.10 -1.59
N ASN A 141 14.88 -15.18 -2.20
CA ASN A 141 16.32 -14.99 -1.95
C ASN A 141 16.62 -14.13 -0.71
N GLY A 142 15.62 -13.80 0.10
CA GLY A 142 15.75 -12.99 1.30
C GLY A 142 15.83 -11.48 1.07
N LYS A 143 15.82 -11.02 -0.18
CA LYS A 143 15.74 -9.58 -0.49
C LYS A 143 14.33 -9.07 -0.28
N MET A 144 14.24 -7.81 0.09
CA MET A 144 12.97 -7.11 0.17
C MET A 144 12.95 -5.91 -0.78
N GLN A 145 11.77 -5.59 -1.28
CA GLN A 145 11.51 -4.42 -2.11
C GLN A 145 10.34 -3.65 -1.52
N ILE A 146 10.43 -2.34 -1.55
CA ILE A 146 9.30 -1.44 -1.34
C ILE A 146 9.00 -0.73 -2.65
N LEU A 147 7.73 -0.71 -3.04
CA LEU A 147 7.21 -0.02 -4.23
C LEU A 147 6.27 1.09 -3.77
N CYS A 148 6.55 2.34 -4.13
CA CYS A 148 5.76 3.51 -3.75
C CYS A 148 5.26 4.29 -4.95
N ARG A 149 4.10 4.93 -4.79
CA ARG A 149 3.70 6.02 -5.70
C ARG A 149 4.55 7.26 -5.42
N THR A 150 4.69 8.10 -6.45
CA THR A 150 5.35 9.41 -6.36
C THR A 150 4.38 10.52 -6.72
N GLU A 151 4.60 11.72 -6.19
CA GLU A 151 3.77 12.89 -6.47
C GLU A 151 3.92 13.36 -7.93
N TYR A 152 5.15 13.60 -8.39
CA TYR A 152 5.41 14.21 -9.71
C TYR A 152 6.29 13.37 -10.65
N ALA A 153 6.90 12.29 -10.15
CA ALA A 153 7.89 11.55 -10.95
C ALA A 153 7.28 10.66 -12.05
N ARG A 154 5.94 10.54 -12.08
CA ARG A 154 5.17 9.76 -13.08
C ARG A 154 5.60 8.30 -13.22
N ARG A 155 6.26 7.77 -12.21
CA ARG A 155 6.73 6.39 -12.13
C ARG A 155 6.57 5.84 -10.73
N ILE A 156 6.45 4.55 -10.63
CA ILE A 156 6.60 3.84 -9.35
C ILE A 156 8.07 3.88 -8.98
N TYR A 157 8.37 4.32 -7.76
CA TYR A 157 9.71 4.28 -7.20
C TYR A 157 9.89 3.07 -6.29
N GLN A 158 11.12 2.62 -6.20
CA GLN A 158 11.50 1.45 -5.44
C GLN A 158 12.75 1.68 -4.60
N SER A 159 12.82 0.98 -3.49
CA SER A 159 14.06 0.76 -2.74
C SER A 159 14.17 -0.70 -2.34
N TRP A 160 15.39 -1.15 -2.08
CA TRP A 160 15.71 -2.55 -1.77
C TRP A 160 16.41 -2.67 -0.44
N SER A 161 16.10 -3.76 0.28
CA SER A 161 16.78 -4.17 1.50
C SER A 161 17.35 -5.58 1.33
N ASN A 162 18.54 -5.82 1.91
CA ASN A 162 19.20 -7.13 1.95
C ASN A 162 19.28 -7.70 3.37
N ASP A 163 18.68 -7.03 4.36
CA ASP A 163 18.79 -7.34 5.79
C ASP A 163 17.44 -7.39 6.51
N GLN A 164 16.41 -7.88 5.78
CA GLN A 164 15.05 -8.02 6.27
C GLN A 164 14.40 -6.68 6.67
N GLY A 165 14.67 -5.63 5.90
CA GLY A 165 14.03 -4.33 6.07
C GLY A 165 14.65 -3.42 7.13
N LYS A 166 15.83 -3.78 7.69
CA LYS A 166 16.53 -2.95 8.68
C LYS A 166 17.18 -1.73 8.03
N THR A 167 17.78 -1.92 6.85
CA THR A 167 18.34 -0.84 6.03
C THR A 167 17.86 -0.93 4.60
N TRP A 168 17.83 0.21 3.91
CA TRP A 168 17.29 0.34 2.57
C TRP A 168 18.26 1.11 1.68
N ASN A 169 18.37 0.68 0.43
CA ASN A 169 19.20 1.35 -0.57
C ASN A 169 18.59 2.70 -0.99
N SER A 170 19.36 3.48 -1.73
CA SER A 170 18.83 4.68 -2.39
C SER A 170 17.66 4.33 -3.30
N TRP A 171 16.69 5.22 -3.37
CA TRP A 171 15.52 5.09 -4.24
C TRP A 171 15.90 5.17 -5.72
N SER A 172 15.19 4.43 -6.52
CA SER A 172 15.30 4.48 -7.98
C SER A 172 13.92 4.31 -8.63
N PRO A 173 13.69 4.92 -9.80
CA PRO A 173 12.48 4.67 -10.55
C PRO A 173 12.45 3.23 -11.08
N THR A 174 11.26 2.65 -11.17
CA THR A 174 11.01 1.48 -12.01
C THR A 174 10.72 1.92 -13.44
N GLU A 175 10.59 0.98 -14.37
CA GLU A 175 10.08 1.28 -15.71
C GLU A 175 8.56 1.56 -15.72
N LEU A 176 7.83 1.21 -14.66
CA LEU A 176 6.38 1.29 -14.62
C LEU A 176 5.90 2.73 -14.40
N PRO A 177 5.07 3.28 -15.30
CA PRO A 177 4.47 4.58 -15.10
C PRO A 177 3.45 4.58 -13.96
N ASN A 178 3.22 5.75 -13.38
CA ASN A 178 2.19 5.96 -12.37
C ASN A 178 1.77 7.43 -12.35
N PRO A 179 0.46 7.73 -12.41
CA PRO A 179 -0.05 9.10 -12.48
C PRO A 179 -0.37 9.65 -11.08
N ASP A 180 0.51 9.50 -10.11
CA ASP A 180 0.24 9.82 -8.70
C ASP A 180 -0.98 9.07 -8.17
N SER A 181 -0.98 7.76 -8.30
CA SER A 181 -2.08 6.91 -7.86
C SER A 181 -1.59 5.79 -6.94
N GLY A 182 -2.39 5.49 -5.90
CA GLY A 182 -2.11 4.41 -4.96
C GLY A 182 -2.04 3.05 -5.66
N THR A 183 -1.03 2.26 -5.29
CA THR A 183 -0.81 0.90 -5.79
C THR A 183 -0.96 -0.11 -4.67
N ASP A 184 -1.05 -1.40 -4.98
CA ASP A 184 -0.84 -2.47 -4.01
C ASP A 184 -0.18 -3.68 -4.67
N ALA A 185 0.65 -4.40 -3.90
CA ALA A 185 1.38 -5.56 -4.40
C ALA A 185 1.33 -6.73 -3.42
N VAL A 186 1.54 -7.94 -3.94
CA VAL A 186 1.64 -9.17 -3.17
C VAL A 186 2.66 -10.12 -3.77
N MET A 187 3.36 -10.89 -2.93
CA MET A 187 4.14 -12.05 -3.40
C MET A 187 3.18 -13.23 -3.60
N LEU A 188 3.16 -13.78 -4.79
CA LEU A 188 2.43 -15.00 -5.10
C LEU A 188 3.15 -16.23 -4.54
N ALA A 189 2.40 -17.28 -4.28
CA ALA A 189 2.92 -18.56 -3.78
C ALA A 189 3.96 -19.20 -4.72
N ASP A 190 3.95 -18.84 -5.99
CA ASP A 190 4.94 -19.29 -6.99
C ASP A 190 6.21 -18.42 -7.05
N GLY A 191 6.34 -17.44 -6.14
CA GLY A 191 7.50 -16.56 -6.01
C GLY A 191 7.51 -15.34 -6.94
N ARG A 192 6.47 -15.13 -7.74
CA ARG A 192 6.31 -13.90 -8.52
C ARG A 192 5.73 -12.77 -7.65
N ALA A 193 6.22 -11.56 -7.83
CA ALA A 193 5.55 -10.36 -7.36
C ALA A 193 4.38 -10.03 -8.30
N LEU A 194 3.23 -9.67 -7.75
CA LEU A 194 2.09 -9.14 -8.48
C LEU A 194 1.80 -7.72 -7.98
N LEU A 195 1.63 -6.79 -8.91
CA LEU A 195 1.35 -5.38 -8.65
C LEU A 195 0.06 -4.99 -9.36
N VAL A 196 -0.81 -4.27 -8.63
CA VAL A 196 -2.01 -3.62 -9.18
C VAL A 196 -1.81 -2.12 -9.15
N TYR A 197 -1.95 -1.45 -10.29
CA TYR A 197 -1.62 -0.03 -10.43
C TYR A 197 -2.28 0.61 -11.65
N ASN A 198 -2.33 1.93 -11.67
CA ASN A 198 -2.75 2.68 -12.85
C ASN A 198 -1.55 2.86 -13.78
N HIS A 199 -1.62 2.26 -14.97
CA HIS A 199 -0.56 2.34 -15.99
C HIS A 199 -0.77 3.57 -16.86
N SER A 200 -0.39 4.73 -16.39
CA SER A 200 -0.48 5.99 -17.12
C SER A 200 0.70 6.91 -16.81
N THR A 201 1.11 7.70 -17.81
CA THR A 201 2.12 8.77 -17.70
C THR A 201 1.50 10.16 -17.68
N SER A 202 0.18 10.27 -17.65
CA SER A 202 -0.51 11.55 -17.70
C SER A 202 -0.29 12.36 -16.42
N ASP A 203 -0.33 13.69 -16.54
CA ASP A 203 -0.15 14.62 -15.41
C ASP A 203 -1.42 14.83 -14.58
N GLY A 204 -2.54 14.36 -15.06
CA GLY A 204 -3.86 14.71 -14.56
C GLY A 204 -4.42 13.75 -13.52
N ARG A 205 -3.61 12.95 -12.81
CA ARG A 205 -4.11 11.87 -11.95
C ARG A 205 -5.03 10.92 -12.71
N ASP A 206 -4.65 10.61 -13.96
CA ASP A 206 -5.36 9.71 -14.85
C ASP A 206 -5.50 8.32 -14.22
N ARG A 207 -6.72 7.98 -13.84
CA ARG A 207 -7.08 6.73 -13.18
C ARG A 207 -8.06 5.90 -14.01
N ASP A 208 -8.09 6.16 -15.32
CA ASP A 208 -8.97 5.52 -16.29
C ASP A 208 -8.59 4.06 -16.58
N TYR A 209 -7.36 3.72 -16.26
CA TYR A 209 -6.80 2.40 -16.49
C TYR A 209 -6.39 1.78 -15.16
N LEU A 210 -6.75 0.52 -14.95
CA LEU A 210 -6.24 -0.25 -13.82
C LEU A 210 -5.71 -1.59 -14.31
N ASN A 211 -4.45 -1.86 -14.02
CA ASN A 211 -3.67 -2.92 -14.62
C ASN A 211 -3.05 -3.84 -13.57
N VAL A 212 -2.80 -5.08 -13.96
CA VAL A 212 -2.04 -6.06 -13.19
C VAL A 212 -0.76 -6.38 -13.92
N ALA A 213 0.38 -6.17 -13.27
CA ALA A 213 1.68 -6.61 -13.76
C ALA A 213 2.29 -7.63 -12.81
N VAL A 214 3.14 -8.51 -13.33
CA VAL A 214 3.89 -9.50 -12.53
C VAL A 214 5.38 -9.43 -12.83
N SER A 215 6.19 -9.80 -11.85
CA SER A 215 7.64 -9.86 -11.98
C SER A 215 8.22 -11.04 -11.19
N LYS A 216 9.27 -11.66 -11.72
CA LYS A 216 10.02 -12.71 -10.99
C LYS A 216 11.14 -12.14 -10.12
N ASP A 217 11.64 -10.97 -10.46
CA ASP A 217 12.85 -10.38 -9.86
C ASP A 217 12.64 -8.95 -9.32
N GLY A 218 11.41 -8.41 -9.47
CA GLY A 218 11.06 -7.04 -9.09
C GLY A 218 11.66 -5.96 -9.98
N LYS A 219 12.35 -6.35 -11.06
CA LYS A 219 13.02 -5.43 -11.99
C LYS A 219 12.37 -5.44 -13.36
N LYS A 220 12.20 -6.64 -13.95
CA LYS A 220 11.49 -6.84 -15.20
C LYS A 220 10.04 -7.15 -14.93
N TRP A 221 9.15 -6.37 -15.52
CA TRP A 221 7.72 -6.49 -15.32
C TRP A 221 7.02 -6.96 -16.59
N TYR A 222 5.98 -7.74 -16.41
CA TYR A 222 5.17 -8.30 -17.48
C TYR A 222 3.72 -7.91 -17.26
N ALA A 223 3.06 -7.41 -18.29
CA ALA A 223 1.63 -7.21 -18.34
C ALA A 223 0.93 -8.57 -18.18
N ALA A 224 0.01 -8.66 -17.23
CA ALA A 224 -0.67 -9.89 -16.88
C ALA A 224 -2.18 -9.79 -17.11
N TYR A 225 -2.80 -8.65 -16.78
CA TYR A 225 -4.23 -8.46 -16.94
C TYR A 225 -4.60 -6.96 -16.96
N VAL A 226 -5.65 -6.62 -17.69
CA VAL A 226 -6.27 -5.30 -17.68
C VAL A 226 -7.58 -5.40 -16.91
N LEU A 227 -7.66 -4.77 -15.74
CA LEU A 227 -8.87 -4.75 -14.91
C LEU A 227 -9.90 -3.76 -15.45
N GLU A 228 -9.43 -2.57 -15.80
CA GLU A 228 -10.23 -1.49 -16.36
C GLU A 228 -9.45 -0.77 -17.47
N ASN A 229 -10.17 -0.39 -18.51
CA ASN A 229 -9.63 0.33 -19.67
C ASN A 229 -10.75 1.20 -20.26
N GLN A 230 -11.02 2.32 -19.61
CA GLN A 230 -12.06 3.25 -20.04
C GLN A 230 -11.44 4.65 -20.11
N LYS A 231 -11.64 5.32 -21.25
CA LYS A 231 -11.16 6.71 -21.43
C LYS A 231 -12.26 7.68 -21.03
N GLY A 232 -11.88 8.74 -20.33
CA GLY A 232 -12.76 9.82 -19.94
C GLY A 232 -12.68 10.12 -18.44
N ASP A 233 -13.76 10.61 -17.85
CA ASP A 233 -13.82 10.97 -16.43
C ASP A 233 -14.09 9.75 -15.52
N PHE A 234 -13.34 8.65 -15.71
CA PHE A 234 -13.45 7.47 -14.87
C PHE A 234 -12.36 7.46 -13.78
N GLU A 235 -12.69 6.89 -12.63
CA GLU A 235 -11.74 6.67 -11.55
C GLU A 235 -11.75 5.22 -11.07
N PHE A 236 -10.66 4.50 -11.34
CA PHE A 236 -10.36 3.16 -10.81
C PHE A 236 -9.11 3.25 -9.96
N SER A 237 -9.26 3.29 -8.65
CA SER A 237 -8.16 3.70 -7.77
C SER A 237 -8.10 2.91 -6.47
N TYR A 238 -7.01 3.09 -5.74
CA TYR A 238 -6.77 2.52 -4.42
C TYR A 238 -7.00 1.00 -4.37
N PRO A 239 -6.32 0.22 -5.21
CA PRO A 239 -6.43 -1.23 -5.16
C PRO A 239 -5.91 -1.78 -3.84
N ALA A 240 -6.51 -2.91 -3.42
CA ALA A 240 -5.96 -3.82 -2.42
C ALA A 240 -5.95 -5.22 -3.01
N VAL A 241 -4.84 -5.96 -2.84
CA VAL A 241 -4.66 -7.28 -3.45
C VAL A 241 -4.12 -8.28 -2.44
N ILE A 242 -4.68 -9.49 -2.46
CA ILE A 242 -4.18 -10.64 -1.72
C ILE A 242 -4.20 -11.88 -2.61
N GLN A 243 -3.41 -12.89 -2.25
CA GLN A 243 -3.60 -14.25 -2.74
C GLN A 243 -4.12 -15.12 -1.61
N THR A 244 -5.19 -15.87 -1.84
CA THR A 244 -5.78 -16.79 -0.89
C THR A 244 -5.15 -18.19 -0.98
N SER A 245 -5.40 -19.05 0.01
CA SER A 245 -4.80 -20.40 0.10
C SER A 245 -5.22 -21.33 -1.04
N ASP A 246 -6.32 -21.05 -1.72
CA ASP A 246 -6.76 -21.75 -2.93
C ASP A 246 -5.97 -21.34 -4.19
N GLY A 247 -5.08 -20.36 -4.06
CA GLY A 247 -4.19 -19.86 -5.10
C GLY A 247 -4.78 -18.74 -5.97
N PHE A 248 -6.03 -18.35 -5.77
CA PHE A 248 -6.62 -17.21 -6.48
C PHE A 248 -6.14 -15.88 -5.94
N VAL A 249 -6.11 -14.90 -6.81
CA VAL A 249 -5.79 -13.50 -6.48
C VAL A 249 -7.09 -12.73 -6.37
N HIS A 250 -7.31 -12.10 -5.23
CA HIS A 250 -8.45 -11.25 -4.96
C HIS A 250 -8.02 -9.79 -4.96
N ILE A 251 -8.70 -8.97 -5.75
CA ILE A 251 -8.42 -7.53 -5.91
C ILE A 251 -9.69 -6.77 -5.62
N THR A 252 -9.61 -5.80 -4.73
CA THR A 252 -10.68 -4.81 -4.52
C THR A 252 -10.16 -3.43 -4.86
N TYR A 253 -11.01 -2.57 -5.41
CA TYR A 253 -10.65 -1.19 -5.76
C TYR A 253 -11.87 -0.28 -5.82
N THR A 254 -11.64 1.02 -5.71
CA THR A 254 -12.66 2.04 -5.93
C THR A 254 -13.07 2.06 -7.40
N TRP A 255 -14.36 1.95 -7.66
CA TRP A 255 -14.95 2.09 -8.98
C TRP A 255 -15.81 3.38 -9.00
N ASN A 256 -15.29 4.42 -9.65
CA ASN A 256 -15.90 5.77 -9.81
C ASN A 256 -16.35 6.43 -8.49
N ARG A 257 -15.74 6.10 -7.36
CA ARG A 257 -16.20 6.52 -6.01
C ARG A 257 -17.65 6.18 -5.69
N GLU A 258 -18.29 5.32 -6.48
CA GLU A 258 -19.66 4.87 -6.32
C GLU A 258 -19.74 3.56 -5.54
N ARG A 259 -18.74 2.68 -5.72
CA ARG A 259 -18.71 1.34 -5.11
C ARG A 259 -17.28 0.79 -5.02
N ILE A 260 -17.15 -0.26 -4.23
CA ILE A 260 -15.96 -1.12 -4.24
C ILE A 260 -16.24 -2.28 -5.21
N LYS A 261 -15.37 -2.44 -6.22
CA LYS A 261 -15.41 -3.60 -7.12
C LYS A 261 -14.45 -4.67 -6.62
N HIS A 262 -14.88 -5.92 -6.71
CA HIS A 262 -14.08 -7.09 -6.34
C HIS A 262 -13.90 -7.97 -7.57
N VAL A 263 -12.65 -8.37 -7.84
CA VAL A 263 -12.28 -9.24 -8.97
C VAL A 263 -11.44 -10.39 -8.44
N VAL A 264 -11.68 -11.59 -8.99
CA VAL A 264 -10.94 -12.81 -8.68
C VAL A 264 -10.23 -13.28 -9.94
N LEU A 265 -8.91 -13.49 -9.86
CA LEU A 265 -8.09 -13.91 -10.97
C LEU A 265 -7.34 -15.21 -10.65
N ASP A 266 -7.21 -16.09 -11.63
CA ASP A 266 -6.33 -17.26 -11.57
C ASP A 266 -4.96 -16.89 -12.14
N PRO A 267 -3.91 -16.73 -11.32
CA PRO A 267 -2.59 -16.31 -11.80
C PRO A 267 -1.90 -17.35 -12.69
N LYS A 268 -2.40 -18.59 -12.72
CA LYS A 268 -1.92 -19.65 -13.63
C LYS A 268 -2.38 -19.42 -15.07
N LYS A 269 -3.43 -18.64 -15.27
CA LYS A 269 -4.01 -18.33 -16.58
C LYS A 269 -3.46 -17.05 -17.21
N PHE A 270 -2.54 -16.35 -16.54
CA PHE A 270 -1.96 -15.12 -17.09
C PHE A 270 -1.15 -15.40 -18.35
N VAL A 271 -1.48 -14.68 -19.41
CA VAL A 271 -0.66 -14.60 -20.62
C VAL A 271 0.24 -13.38 -20.49
N LEU A 272 1.54 -13.64 -20.30
CA LEU A 272 2.48 -12.60 -19.95
C LEU A 272 3.13 -11.99 -21.20
N LYS A 273 3.11 -10.66 -21.29
CA LYS A 273 3.85 -9.89 -22.30
C LYS A 273 4.77 -8.91 -21.60
N GLU A 274 6.05 -8.84 -22.02
CA GLU A 274 7.02 -7.96 -21.36
C GLU A 274 6.64 -6.49 -21.54
N ILE A 275 6.66 -5.73 -20.44
CA ILE A 275 6.55 -4.27 -20.47
C ILE A 275 7.95 -3.74 -20.77
N GLN A 276 8.11 -3.07 -21.91
CA GLN A 276 9.39 -2.52 -22.34
C GLN A 276 9.34 -1.00 -22.29
N ASN A 277 10.32 -0.37 -21.64
CA ASN A 277 10.41 1.09 -21.50
C ASN A 277 9.15 1.74 -20.90
N GLY A 278 8.42 1.00 -20.08
CA GLY A 278 7.17 1.46 -19.47
C GLY A 278 5.99 1.53 -20.44
N VAL A 279 6.05 0.85 -21.58
CA VAL A 279 4.93 0.77 -22.53
C VAL A 279 4.13 -0.51 -22.28
N TRP A 280 2.83 -0.37 -22.10
CA TRP A 280 1.93 -1.51 -21.99
C TRP A 280 1.82 -2.21 -23.34
N PRO A 281 2.08 -3.52 -23.42
CA PRO A 281 2.01 -4.24 -24.69
C PRO A 281 0.55 -4.40 -25.16
N GLU A 282 0.33 -4.34 -26.47
CA GLU A 282 -0.96 -4.59 -27.14
C GLU A 282 -1.42 -6.05 -27.02
#